data_e872d09bf55bf0cbc86e79f452ecf18f
#
_entry.id   e872d09bf55bf0cbc86e79f452ecf18f
#
_cell.length_a   1.000
_cell.length_b   1.000
_cell.length_c   1.000
_cell.angle_alpha   90.00
_cell.angle_beta   90.00
_cell.angle_gamma   90.00
#
_symmetry.space_group_name_H-M   'P 1'
#
loop_
_entity.id
_entity.type
_entity.pdbx_description
1 polymer ?
#
loop_
_entity_poly.entity_id
_entity_poly.type
_entity_poly.pdbx_seq_one_letter_code
_entity_poly.pdbx_strand_id
1 'polypeptide(L)'
;MDASSEVLPLVPSSTLLDIRQISKSYQGVPALQGVSLQVRKGEIHALLGSNGAGKSTLIGILSGVTQPDAGNILLGDVSYTPRNPSDAIASGITTIYQELSLVPALTTLENIFLGRERMSQRPGMKMMLDRKEMKMEVIELAKVFGISTAELDTPISEFGALKKKVIEIVKALTFNAQILILDEPTSGLEEEERFHLFEKMRQLKNRGVSLIWVTHHLEELHGLADVATVFRDGKSIDSLDLANSTLDDIVERMFGVNADEFNFAKKSHESPDEQFTYGDEVLNLKNVGRAGFIQDISLNLHAGEVLGISGLTGAGRTELARVIMGLDKHTSGQVFVRGKEVNFKSSSAAYRSGLAMLPEDRKQLGIISGLSVAENISISNLSSITKFGFLISRKKERELANGYKNVLSIRTPSVKQTINNLSGGSQQKVIVARCLNTNPSVLIIDEPTQGIDVVAKLEVHNLIRNFIAQGGAVIVIASEVEELLDLSHRVIIMRKGSIAGTIENIAQTKQHSDEEKIKLEVHALSAGKRAKYEA
;
A
#
# COMPACT_ATOMS: atom_id res chain seq x y z
N MET A 1 27.34 -53.20 12.27
CA MET A 1 27.41 -52.71 10.88
C MET A 1 26.82 -51.30 10.89
N ASP A 2 27.72 -50.36 11.06
CA ASP A 2 27.41 -48.95 11.09
C ASP A 2 27.11 -48.44 9.70
N ALA A 3 25.97 -47.82 9.51
CA ALA A 3 25.63 -47.01 8.35
C ALA A 3 25.75 -45.54 8.75
N SER A 4 26.98 -45.04 8.69
CA SER A 4 27.26 -43.61 8.75
C SER A 4 26.67 -42.91 7.50
N SER A 5 25.60 -42.17 7.69
CA SER A 5 25.09 -41.21 6.69
C SER A 5 26.12 -40.10 6.52
N GLU A 6 26.89 -40.14 5.42
CA GLU A 6 27.68 -39.01 4.96
C GLU A 6 26.76 -37.83 4.65
N VAL A 7 26.82 -36.82 5.52
CA VAL A 7 26.31 -35.48 5.21
C VAL A 7 27.22 -34.90 4.14
N LEU A 8 26.73 -34.83 2.90
CA LEU A 8 27.41 -34.12 1.81
C LEU A 8 27.66 -32.67 2.26
N PRO A 9 28.89 -32.15 2.13
CA PRO A 9 29.19 -30.76 2.46
C PRO A 9 28.40 -29.85 1.53
N LEU A 10 27.64 -28.93 2.10
CA LEU A 10 27.02 -27.80 1.40
C LEU A 10 28.09 -27.08 0.57
N VAL A 11 28.02 -27.20 -0.76
CA VAL A 11 28.84 -26.40 -1.67
C VAL A 11 28.53 -24.94 -1.37
N PRO A 12 29.53 -24.07 -1.09
CA PRO A 12 29.27 -22.66 -0.86
C PRO A 12 28.59 -22.07 -2.10
N SER A 13 27.35 -21.63 -1.97
CA SER A 13 26.58 -21.01 -3.03
C SER A 13 27.30 -19.75 -3.48
N SER A 14 27.75 -19.70 -4.73
CA SER A 14 28.48 -18.55 -5.28
C SER A 14 27.59 -17.30 -5.22
N THR A 15 28.09 -16.23 -4.61
CA THR A 15 27.44 -14.91 -4.62
C THR A 15 27.28 -14.45 -6.06
N LEU A 16 26.04 -14.13 -6.46
CA LEU A 16 25.72 -13.62 -7.79
C LEU A 16 25.77 -12.08 -7.83
N LEU A 17 25.25 -11.41 -6.80
CA LEU A 17 25.29 -9.96 -6.68
C LEU A 17 25.90 -9.58 -5.34
N ASP A 18 26.91 -8.73 -5.36
CA ASP A 18 27.56 -8.22 -4.16
C ASP A 18 27.57 -6.68 -4.18
N ILE A 19 26.82 -6.09 -3.27
CA ILE A 19 26.66 -4.65 -3.11
C ILE A 19 27.48 -4.23 -1.91
N ARG A 20 28.40 -3.27 -2.10
CA ARG A 20 29.35 -2.84 -1.07
C ARG A 20 29.31 -1.35 -0.86
N GLN A 21 28.90 -0.92 0.33
CA GLN A 21 28.96 0.46 0.82
C GLN A 21 28.34 1.49 -0.14
N ILE A 22 27.21 1.14 -0.76
CA ILE A 22 26.50 2.03 -1.69
C ILE A 22 25.89 3.21 -0.94
N SER A 23 26.23 4.41 -1.40
CA SER A 23 25.68 5.67 -0.89
C SER A 23 25.05 6.49 -2.00
N LYS A 24 23.96 7.20 -1.67
CA LYS A 24 23.24 8.10 -2.59
C LYS A 24 22.57 9.21 -1.83
N SER A 25 22.73 10.45 -2.33
CA SER A 25 22.03 11.62 -1.80
C SER A 25 21.27 12.36 -2.90
N TYR A 26 20.13 12.94 -2.54
CA TYR A 26 19.36 13.82 -3.42
C TYR A 26 19.27 15.21 -2.79
N GLN A 27 19.78 16.23 -3.47
CA GLN A 27 19.78 17.62 -3.00
C GLN A 27 20.32 17.77 -1.55
N GLY A 28 21.35 16.99 -1.22
CA GLY A 28 21.97 17.02 0.11
C GLY A 28 21.24 16.17 1.17
N VAL A 29 20.13 15.51 0.83
CA VAL A 29 19.44 14.57 1.72
C VAL A 29 19.93 13.15 1.41
N PRO A 30 20.55 12.43 2.38
CA PRO A 30 21.02 11.07 2.16
C PRO A 30 19.83 10.11 2.01
N ALA A 31 19.79 9.38 0.90
CA ALA A 31 18.81 8.32 0.64
C ALA A 31 19.38 6.92 0.89
N LEU A 32 20.70 6.73 0.64
CA LEU A 32 21.44 5.53 1.01
C LEU A 32 22.76 5.93 1.68
N GLN A 33 23.14 5.22 2.74
CA GLN A 33 24.28 5.52 3.59
C GLN A 33 25.12 4.25 3.84
N GLY A 34 25.96 3.88 2.88
CA GLY A 34 26.85 2.72 3.00
C GLY A 34 26.13 1.38 3.01
N VAL A 35 25.10 1.22 2.18
CA VAL A 35 24.30 -0.01 2.06
C VAL A 35 25.15 -1.14 1.49
N SER A 36 25.09 -2.31 2.15
CA SER A 36 25.76 -3.54 1.70
C SER A 36 24.80 -4.71 1.82
N LEU A 37 24.74 -5.56 0.79
CA LEU A 37 24.03 -6.84 0.80
C LEU A 37 24.58 -7.79 -0.27
N GLN A 38 24.32 -9.08 -0.12
CA GLN A 38 24.71 -10.11 -1.07
C GLN A 38 23.49 -10.96 -1.46
N VAL A 39 23.39 -11.29 -2.75
CA VAL A 39 22.37 -12.20 -3.28
C VAL A 39 23.07 -13.40 -3.90
N ARG A 40 22.65 -14.59 -3.53
CA ARG A 40 23.19 -15.85 -4.07
C ARG A 40 22.45 -16.27 -5.34
N LYS A 41 23.08 -17.11 -6.13
CA LYS A 41 22.45 -17.66 -7.32
C LYS A 41 21.24 -18.54 -6.95
N GLY A 42 20.09 -18.28 -7.57
CA GLY A 42 18.85 -19.01 -7.31
C GLY A 42 18.23 -18.72 -5.92
N GLU A 43 18.55 -17.58 -5.32
CA GLU A 43 17.99 -17.13 -4.05
C GLU A 43 16.80 -16.19 -4.27
N ILE A 44 15.79 -16.31 -3.44
CA ILE A 44 14.76 -15.27 -3.28
C ILE A 44 15.16 -14.41 -2.08
N HIS A 45 15.66 -13.23 -2.37
CA HIS A 45 16.13 -12.26 -1.40
C HIS A 45 15.10 -11.15 -1.18
N ALA A 46 14.51 -11.09 0.00
CA ALA A 46 13.55 -10.04 0.34
C ALA A 46 14.27 -8.75 0.78
N LEU A 47 13.84 -7.60 0.26
CA LEU A 47 14.23 -6.28 0.77
C LEU A 47 13.09 -5.70 1.59
N LEU A 48 13.30 -5.62 2.90
CA LEU A 48 12.33 -5.15 3.87
C LEU A 48 12.67 -3.73 4.36
N GLY A 49 11.68 -3.01 4.82
CA GLY A 49 11.86 -1.69 5.41
C GLY A 49 10.67 -0.78 5.17
N SER A 50 10.56 0.24 6.00
CA SER A 50 9.52 1.26 5.88
C SER A 50 9.61 2.06 4.57
N ASN A 51 8.56 2.78 4.24
CA ASN A 51 8.58 3.72 3.11
C ASN A 51 9.62 4.82 3.37
N GLY A 52 10.46 5.10 2.38
CA GLY A 52 11.58 6.02 2.52
C GLY A 52 12.86 5.41 3.12
N ALA A 53 12.90 4.11 3.43
CA ALA A 53 14.10 3.44 3.93
C ALA A 53 15.25 3.31 2.90
N GLY A 54 15.00 3.69 1.63
CA GLY A 54 16.02 3.66 0.57
C GLY A 54 15.87 2.51 -0.44
N LYS A 55 14.89 1.61 -0.29
CA LYS A 55 14.69 0.44 -1.17
C LYS A 55 14.58 0.83 -2.64
N SER A 56 13.67 1.76 -2.98
CA SER A 56 13.47 2.22 -4.37
C SER A 56 14.69 2.94 -4.94
N THR A 57 15.52 3.59 -4.09
CA THR A 57 16.79 4.17 -4.52
C THR A 57 17.79 3.09 -4.91
N LEU A 58 17.89 2.00 -4.12
CA LEU A 58 18.74 0.86 -4.47
C LEU A 58 18.26 0.19 -5.75
N ILE A 59 16.96 -0.03 -5.91
CA ILE A 59 16.37 -0.56 -7.17
C ILE A 59 16.74 0.35 -8.34
N GLY A 60 16.61 1.67 -8.18
CA GLY A 60 16.98 2.63 -9.21
C GLY A 60 18.45 2.57 -9.62
N ILE A 61 19.35 2.25 -8.67
CA ILE A 61 20.79 2.03 -8.96
C ILE A 61 20.97 0.70 -9.70
N LEU A 62 20.36 -0.37 -9.22
CA LEU A 62 20.47 -1.69 -9.85
C LEU A 62 19.86 -1.74 -11.25
N SER A 63 18.79 -0.98 -11.48
CA SER A 63 18.14 -0.86 -12.80
C SER A 63 18.80 0.17 -13.72
N GLY A 64 19.87 0.87 -13.29
CA GLY A 64 20.57 1.86 -14.11
C GLY A 64 19.83 3.19 -14.31
N VAL A 65 18.74 3.42 -13.58
CA VAL A 65 17.99 4.72 -13.60
C VAL A 65 18.77 5.80 -12.87
N THR A 66 19.52 5.41 -11.82
CA THR A 66 20.26 6.32 -10.96
C THR A 66 21.68 5.79 -10.76
N GLN A 67 22.67 6.69 -10.67
CA GLN A 67 24.06 6.33 -10.34
C GLN A 67 24.31 6.47 -8.83
N PRO A 68 25.07 5.55 -8.20
CA PRO A 68 25.51 5.74 -6.81
C PRO A 68 26.50 6.89 -6.72
N ASP A 69 26.57 7.54 -5.55
CA ASP A 69 27.56 8.57 -5.27
C ASP A 69 28.88 7.97 -4.74
N ALA A 70 28.79 6.79 -4.10
CA ALA A 70 29.94 6.03 -3.61
C ALA A 70 29.58 4.54 -3.48
N GLY A 71 30.60 3.70 -3.35
CA GLY A 71 30.49 2.25 -3.21
C GLY A 71 30.67 1.49 -4.51
N ASN A 72 30.60 0.17 -4.45
CA ASN A 72 30.84 -0.72 -5.59
C ASN A 72 29.77 -1.82 -5.66
N ILE A 73 29.44 -2.25 -6.86
CA ILE A 73 28.57 -3.41 -7.11
C ILE A 73 29.31 -4.39 -7.99
N LEU A 74 29.25 -5.67 -7.65
CA LEU A 74 29.76 -6.77 -8.45
C LEU A 74 28.60 -7.69 -8.87
N LEU A 75 28.56 -8.07 -10.14
CA LEU A 75 27.68 -9.11 -10.67
C LEU A 75 28.55 -10.31 -11.07
N GLY A 76 28.50 -11.38 -10.29
CA GLY A 76 29.56 -12.36 -10.25
C GLY A 76 30.88 -11.71 -9.85
N ASP A 77 31.94 -11.92 -10.63
CA ASP A 77 33.25 -11.31 -10.40
C ASP A 77 33.48 -10.02 -11.22
N VAL A 78 32.44 -9.50 -11.89
CA VAL A 78 32.56 -8.35 -12.80
C VAL A 78 31.96 -7.09 -12.14
N SER A 79 32.65 -5.96 -12.28
CA SER A 79 32.12 -4.67 -11.82
C SER A 79 30.84 -4.32 -12.57
N TYR A 80 29.77 -4.01 -11.83
CA TYR A 80 28.45 -3.68 -12.35
C TYR A 80 28.15 -2.19 -12.19
N THR A 81 28.16 -1.46 -13.29
CA THR A 81 27.95 0.00 -13.34
C THR A 81 27.07 0.38 -14.53
N PRO A 82 25.77 0.03 -14.50
CA PRO A 82 24.86 0.30 -15.62
C PRO A 82 24.64 1.81 -15.74
N ARG A 83 24.77 2.38 -16.92
CA ARG A 83 24.58 3.81 -17.20
C ARG A 83 23.11 4.16 -17.48
N ASN A 84 22.32 3.17 -17.84
CA ASN A 84 20.91 3.27 -18.18
C ASN A 84 20.22 1.91 -18.04
N PRO A 85 18.87 1.84 -18.10
CA PRO A 85 18.15 0.57 -17.96
C PRO A 85 18.49 -0.49 -19.02
N SER A 86 18.86 -0.09 -20.23
CA SER A 86 19.27 -1.03 -21.27
C SER A 86 20.59 -1.73 -20.92
N ASP A 87 21.54 -1.02 -20.29
CA ASP A 87 22.80 -1.61 -19.81
C ASP A 87 22.53 -2.63 -18.69
N ALA A 88 21.58 -2.33 -17.78
CA ALA A 88 21.19 -3.24 -16.70
C ALA A 88 20.57 -4.54 -17.27
N ILE A 89 19.63 -4.41 -18.19
CA ILE A 89 18.98 -5.54 -18.87
C ILE A 89 20.01 -6.38 -19.63
N ALA A 90 20.92 -5.74 -20.38
CA ALA A 90 21.97 -6.44 -21.11
C ALA A 90 22.94 -7.20 -20.19
N SER A 91 23.13 -6.74 -18.96
CA SER A 91 23.90 -7.42 -17.93
C SER A 91 23.14 -8.53 -17.21
N GLY A 92 21.85 -8.73 -17.48
CA GLY A 92 21.02 -9.77 -16.89
C GLY A 92 20.26 -9.36 -15.63
N ILE A 93 20.12 -8.06 -15.33
CA ILE A 93 19.26 -7.54 -14.26
C ILE A 93 18.05 -6.86 -14.88
N THR A 94 16.85 -7.34 -14.55
CA THR A 94 15.58 -6.78 -15.04
C THR A 94 14.69 -6.44 -13.86
N THR A 95 14.00 -5.30 -13.93
CA THR A 95 13.12 -4.82 -12.86
C THR A 95 11.68 -4.79 -13.34
N ILE A 96 10.78 -5.34 -12.52
CA ILE A 96 9.33 -5.18 -12.62
C ILE A 96 8.92 -4.19 -11.54
N TYR A 97 8.45 -3.03 -11.94
CA TYR A 97 8.03 -1.96 -11.04
C TYR A 97 6.61 -2.20 -10.52
N GLN A 98 6.26 -1.52 -9.44
CA GLN A 98 4.92 -1.54 -8.84
C GLN A 98 3.83 -1.16 -9.85
N GLU A 99 4.07 -0.10 -10.65
CA GLU A 99 3.23 0.25 -11.79
C GLU A 99 3.69 -0.50 -13.04
N LEU A 100 2.77 -1.27 -13.65
CA LEU A 100 3.08 -2.12 -14.80
C LEU A 100 3.44 -1.29 -16.04
N SER A 101 4.49 -1.71 -16.75
CA SER A 101 4.97 -1.05 -17.98
C SER A 101 4.29 -1.57 -19.26
N LEU A 102 3.12 -2.20 -19.12
CA LEU A 102 2.37 -2.76 -20.24
C LEU A 102 1.48 -1.70 -20.91
N VAL A 103 1.44 -1.72 -22.24
CA VAL A 103 0.56 -0.86 -23.04
C VAL A 103 -0.79 -1.55 -23.21
N PRO A 104 -1.90 -1.03 -22.64
CA PRO A 104 -3.19 -1.72 -22.59
C PRO A 104 -3.79 -2.06 -23.97
N ALA A 105 -3.57 -1.21 -24.96
CA ALA A 105 -4.10 -1.38 -26.32
C ALA A 105 -3.34 -2.41 -27.17
N LEU A 106 -2.12 -2.77 -26.79
CA LEU A 106 -1.31 -3.75 -27.51
C LEU A 106 -1.58 -5.16 -26.99
N THR A 107 -1.39 -6.15 -27.89
CA THR A 107 -1.49 -7.56 -27.53
C THR A 107 -0.38 -7.99 -26.58
N THR A 108 -0.54 -9.15 -25.93
CA THR A 108 0.50 -9.76 -25.11
C THR A 108 1.82 -9.91 -25.87
N LEU A 109 1.77 -10.43 -27.11
CA LEU A 109 2.95 -10.61 -27.94
C LEU A 109 3.65 -9.29 -28.25
N GLU A 110 2.89 -8.27 -28.63
CA GLU A 110 3.42 -6.93 -28.92
C GLU A 110 4.04 -6.28 -27.69
N ASN A 111 3.45 -6.44 -26.51
CA ASN A 111 4.04 -5.95 -25.26
C ASN A 111 5.34 -6.67 -24.89
N ILE A 112 5.41 -7.99 -25.09
CA ILE A 112 6.63 -8.76 -24.80
C ILE A 112 7.79 -8.31 -25.69
N PHE A 113 7.54 -8.01 -26.96
CA PHE A 113 8.58 -7.62 -27.93
C PHE A 113 8.68 -6.12 -28.17
N LEU A 114 7.97 -5.29 -27.43
CA LEU A 114 7.97 -3.83 -27.60
C LEU A 114 9.40 -3.26 -27.56
N GLY A 115 9.79 -2.57 -28.63
CA GLY A 115 11.14 -1.98 -28.81
C GLY A 115 12.23 -2.97 -29.24
N ARG A 116 11.87 -4.23 -29.54
CA ARG A 116 12.79 -5.27 -30.05
C ARG A 116 12.09 -6.26 -30.98
N GLU A 117 11.14 -5.74 -31.73
CA GLU A 117 10.33 -6.50 -32.67
C GLU A 117 11.20 -7.24 -33.69
N ARG A 118 10.81 -8.45 -34.03
CA ARG A 118 11.47 -9.23 -35.11
C ARG A 118 10.93 -8.77 -36.46
N MET A 119 11.83 -8.34 -37.29
CA MET A 119 11.49 -7.92 -38.65
C MET A 119 11.63 -9.07 -39.62
N SER A 120 10.70 -9.18 -40.59
CA SER A 120 10.72 -10.23 -41.59
C SER A 120 11.98 -10.17 -42.44
N GLN A 121 12.63 -11.33 -42.59
CA GLN A 121 13.82 -11.49 -43.47
C GLN A 121 13.46 -11.81 -44.92
N ARG A 122 12.16 -11.88 -45.25
CA ARG A 122 11.72 -12.24 -46.62
C ARG A 122 12.01 -11.09 -47.59
N PRO A 123 12.51 -11.41 -48.81
CA PRO A 123 12.72 -10.40 -49.84
C PRO A 123 11.44 -9.59 -50.09
N GLY A 124 11.53 -8.27 -50.07
CA GLY A 124 10.39 -7.34 -50.25
C GLY A 124 9.53 -7.08 -49.00
N MET A 125 9.75 -7.77 -47.85
CA MET A 125 8.97 -7.63 -46.62
C MET A 125 9.81 -7.21 -45.42
N LYS A 126 11.00 -6.66 -45.60
CA LYS A 126 11.97 -6.32 -44.55
C LYS A 126 11.46 -5.26 -43.54
N MET A 127 10.39 -4.55 -43.87
CA MET A 127 9.76 -3.56 -42.99
C MET A 127 8.50 -4.09 -42.25
N MET A 128 8.17 -5.40 -42.45
CA MET A 128 7.02 -6.00 -41.78
C MET A 128 7.47 -6.82 -40.56
N LEU A 129 6.66 -6.80 -39.49
CA LEU A 129 6.90 -7.59 -38.28
C LEU A 129 6.77 -9.09 -38.59
N ASP A 130 7.70 -9.90 -38.10
CA ASP A 130 7.60 -11.36 -38.13
C ASP A 130 6.92 -11.88 -36.86
N ARG A 131 5.59 -11.74 -36.81
CA ARG A 131 4.78 -12.23 -35.67
C ARG A 131 4.93 -13.74 -35.46
N LYS A 132 5.23 -14.51 -36.52
CA LYS A 132 5.39 -15.95 -36.38
C LYS A 132 6.69 -16.29 -35.63
N GLU A 133 7.79 -15.64 -35.99
CA GLU A 133 9.07 -15.79 -35.30
C GLU A 133 8.95 -15.38 -33.85
N MET A 134 8.36 -14.21 -33.58
CA MET A 134 8.10 -13.71 -32.21
C MET A 134 7.27 -14.70 -31.37
N LYS A 135 6.21 -15.30 -31.95
CA LYS A 135 5.43 -16.33 -31.26
C LYS A 135 6.24 -17.58 -30.95
N MET A 136 7.02 -18.07 -31.92
CA MET A 136 7.85 -19.27 -31.73
C MET A 136 8.89 -19.07 -30.64
N GLU A 137 9.45 -17.86 -30.50
CA GLU A 137 10.45 -17.52 -29.48
C GLU A 137 9.86 -17.57 -28.08
N VAL A 138 8.60 -17.15 -27.87
CA VAL A 138 8.01 -16.98 -26.54
C VAL A 138 7.03 -18.07 -26.12
N ILE A 139 6.50 -18.87 -27.04
CA ILE A 139 5.37 -19.78 -26.80
C ILE A 139 5.63 -20.78 -25.65
N GLU A 140 6.82 -21.39 -25.65
CA GLU A 140 7.17 -22.37 -24.60
C GLU A 140 7.32 -21.74 -23.23
N LEU A 141 7.93 -20.54 -23.17
CA LEU A 141 8.03 -19.78 -21.94
C LEU A 141 6.63 -19.33 -21.45
N ALA A 142 5.81 -18.79 -22.34
CA ALA A 142 4.46 -18.34 -22.05
C ALA A 142 3.59 -19.47 -21.47
N LYS A 143 3.63 -20.67 -22.08
CA LYS A 143 2.90 -21.85 -21.58
C LYS A 143 3.28 -22.25 -20.16
N VAL A 144 4.58 -22.23 -19.83
CA VAL A 144 5.05 -22.54 -18.47
C VAL A 144 4.44 -21.60 -17.44
N PHE A 145 4.27 -20.34 -17.80
CA PHE A 145 3.66 -19.34 -16.91
C PHE A 145 2.13 -19.26 -17.04
N GLY A 146 1.51 -20.21 -17.79
CA GLY A 146 0.07 -20.32 -17.91
C GLY A 146 -0.55 -19.31 -18.89
N ILE A 147 0.23 -18.81 -19.86
CA ILE A 147 -0.26 -17.98 -20.97
C ILE A 147 -0.46 -18.90 -22.18
N SER A 148 -1.68 -19.04 -22.63
CA SER A 148 -2.03 -19.84 -23.81
C SER A 148 -1.62 -19.15 -25.11
N THR A 149 -1.55 -19.93 -26.20
CA THR A 149 -1.21 -19.40 -27.54
C THR A 149 -2.24 -18.34 -27.99
N ALA A 150 -3.52 -18.50 -27.65
CA ALA A 150 -4.58 -17.55 -27.99
C ALA A 150 -4.38 -16.22 -27.25
N GLU A 151 -3.99 -16.28 -25.99
CA GLU A 151 -3.75 -15.10 -25.16
C GLU A 151 -2.56 -14.26 -25.63
N LEU A 152 -1.66 -14.81 -26.45
CA LEU A 152 -0.58 -14.02 -27.06
C LEU A 152 -1.11 -12.96 -28.04
N ASP A 153 -2.28 -13.18 -28.63
CA ASP A 153 -2.94 -12.23 -29.53
C ASP A 153 -4.00 -11.35 -28.84
N THR A 154 -4.22 -11.55 -27.55
CA THR A 154 -5.22 -10.81 -26.76
C THR A 154 -4.63 -9.49 -26.26
N PRO A 155 -5.34 -8.36 -26.38
CA PRO A 155 -4.93 -7.08 -25.81
C PRO A 155 -4.81 -7.13 -24.27
N ILE A 156 -3.82 -6.40 -23.74
CA ILE A 156 -3.56 -6.38 -22.28
C ILE A 156 -4.76 -5.84 -21.47
N SER A 157 -5.57 -4.96 -22.07
CA SER A 157 -6.77 -4.42 -21.41
C SER A 157 -7.78 -5.48 -20.97
N GLU A 158 -7.79 -6.66 -21.62
CA GLU A 158 -8.74 -7.75 -21.34
C GLU A 158 -8.31 -8.64 -20.16
N PHE A 159 -7.10 -8.48 -19.63
CA PHE A 159 -6.60 -9.32 -18.55
C PHE A 159 -6.78 -8.68 -17.16
N GLY A 160 -6.98 -9.54 -16.16
CA GLY A 160 -6.95 -9.16 -14.74
C GLY A 160 -5.52 -8.85 -14.24
N ALA A 161 -5.43 -8.39 -12.99
CA ALA A 161 -4.19 -7.89 -12.39
C ALA A 161 -3.08 -8.96 -12.35
N LEU A 162 -3.38 -10.15 -11.85
CA LEU A 162 -2.43 -11.26 -11.79
C LEU A 162 -1.86 -11.61 -13.16
N LYS A 163 -2.73 -11.72 -14.18
CA LYS A 163 -2.30 -12.10 -15.53
C LYS A 163 -1.35 -11.07 -16.14
N LYS A 164 -1.62 -9.78 -15.92
CA LYS A 164 -0.75 -8.69 -16.34
C LYS A 164 0.63 -8.78 -15.69
N LYS A 165 0.71 -9.07 -14.39
CA LYS A 165 1.99 -9.29 -13.69
C LYS A 165 2.75 -10.51 -14.25
N VAL A 166 2.06 -11.60 -14.53
CA VAL A 166 2.65 -12.78 -15.15
C VAL A 166 3.19 -12.46 -16.56
N ILE A 167 2.47 -11.65 -17.35
CA ILE A 167 2.95 -11.22 -18.68
C ILE A 167 4.23 -10.39 -18.55
N GLU A 168 4.34 -9.48 -17.57
CA GLU A 168 5.59 -8.75 -17.33
C GLU A 168 6.75 -9.65 -16.90
N ILE A 169 6.48 -10.67 -16.09
CA ILE A 169 7.50 -11.68 -15.74
C ILE A 169 7.99 -12.38 -17.01
N VAL A 170 7.08 -12.84 -17.86
CA VAL A 170 7.44 -13.49 -19.13
C VAL A 170 8.24 -12.54 -20.02
N LYS A 171 7.82 -11.26 -20.13
CA LYS A 171 8.56 -10.21 -20.85
C LYS A 171 9.98 -10.07 -20.30
N ALA A 172 10.15 -9.98 -18.99
CA ALA A 172 11.46 -9.87 -18.34
C ALA A 172 12.36 -11.08 -18.61
N LEU A 173 11.80 -12.29 -18.59
CA LEU A 173 12.55 -13.53 -18.87
C LEU A 173 13.04 -13.64 -20.30
N THR A 174 12.34 -13.02 -21.26
CA THR A 174 12.82 -13.00 -22.66
C THR A 174 14.09 -12.16 -22.85
N PHE A 175 14.55 -11.44 -21.82
CA PHE A 175 15.85 -10.76 -21.79
C PHE A 175 16.98 -11.62 -21.17
N ASN A 176 16.75 -12.91 -20.90
CA ASN A 176 17.69 -13.79 -20.21
C ASN A 176 18.11 -13.26 -18.82
N ALA A 177 17.16 -12.74 -18.08
CA ALA A 177 17.40 -12.21 -16.74
C ALA A 177 18.00 -13.28 -15.82
N GLN A 178 19.15 -12.97 -15.19
CA GLN A 178 19.75 -13.75 -14.11
C GLN A 178 19.21 -13.31 -12.75
N ILE A 179 18.91 -12.00 -12.62
CA ILE A 179 18.28 -11.40 -11.44
C ILE A 179 17.03 -10.67 -11.90
N LEU A 180 15.91 -11.00 -11.27
CA LEU A 180 14.65 -10.31 -11.48
C LEU A 180 14.31 -9.55 -10.19
N ILE A 181 14.20 -8.23 -10.30
CA ILE A 181 13.77 -7.36 -9.20
C ILE A 181 12.26 -7.19 -9.30
N LEU A 182 11.55 -7.47 -8.21
CA LEU A 182 10.09 -7.36 -8.10
C LEU A 182 9.76 -6.31 -7.04
N ASP A 183 9.24 -5.17 -7.46
CA ASP A 183 8.88 -4.06 -6.57
C ASP A 183 7.38 -4.14 -6.22
N GLU A 184 7.07 -4.55 -4.98
CA GLU A 184 5.71 -4.77 -4.46
C GLU A 184 4.79 -5.56 -5.41
N PRO A 185 5.19 -6.78 -5.85
CA PRO A 185 4.47 -7.51 -6.88
C PRO A 185 3.07 -7.98 -6.44
N THR A 186 2.80 -8.06 -5.13
CA THR A 186 1.53 -8.51 -4.55
C THR A 186 0.49 -7.39 -4.41
N SER A 187 0.92 -6.13 -4.56
CA SER A 187 0.02 -4.98 -4.48
C SER A 187 -1.15 -5.09 -5.48
N GLY A 188 -2.39 -4.93 -4.98
CA GLY A 188 -3.62 -5.00 -5.77
C GLY A 188 -4.04 -6.40 -6.21
N LEU A 189 -3.49 -7.45 -5.60
CA LEU A 189 -3.89 -8.84 -5.81
C LEU A 189 -4.71 -9.35 -4.62
N GLU A 190 -5.74 -10.15 -4.92
CA GLU A 190 -6.48 -10.91 -3.92
C GLU A 190 -5.62 -12.07 -3.37
N GLU A 191 -5.98 -12.64 -2.21
CA GLU A 191 -5.20 -13.67 -1.53
C GLU A 191 -4.90 -14.89 -2.40
N GLU A 192 -5.90 -15.39 -3.13
CA GLU A 192 -5.74 -16.50 -4.07
C GLU A 192 -4.78 -16.15 -5.22
N GLU A 193 -4.86 -14.92 -5.73
CA GLU A 193 -3.97 -14.42 -6.77
C GLU A 193 -2.52 -14.28 -6.29
N ARG A 194 -2.33 -13.86 -5.02
CA ARG A 194 -0.99 -13.80 -4.37
C ARG A 194 -0.37 -15.18 -4.29
N PHE A 195 -1.13 -16.18 -3.86
CA PHE A 195 -0.66 -17.57 -3.82
C PHE A 195 -0.17 -18.06 -5.20
N HIS A 196 -0.95 -17.80 -6.25
CA HIS A 196 -0.54 -18.14 -7.61
C HIS A 196 0.73 -17.41 -8.07
N LEU A 197 0.91 -16.14 -7.68
CA LEU A 197 2.14 -15.40 -7.98
C LEU A 197 3.34 -16.04 -7.26
N PHE A 198 3.20 -16.43 -6.00
CA PHE A 198 4.26 -17.11 -5.23
C PHE A 198 4.69 -18.43 -5.88
N GLU A 199 3.75 -19.21 -6.42
CA GLU A 199 4.07 -20.40 -7.21
C GLU A 199 4.94 -20.06 -8.44
N LYS A 200 4.65 -18.93 -9.11
CA LYS A 200 5.49 -18.47 -10.24
C LYS A 200 6.89 -18.05 -9.78
N MET A 201 7.01 -17.39 -8.62
CA MET A 201 8.31 -17.03 -8.04
C MET A 201 9.14 -18.27 -7.69
N ARG A 202 8.52 -19.31 -7.09
CA ARG A 202 9.19 -20.60 -6.86
C ARG A 202 9.65 -21.28 -8.17
N GLN A 203 8.81 -21.23 -9.22
CA GLN A 203 9.19 -21.76 -10.54
C GLN A 203 10.40 -21.04 -11.12
N LEU A 204 10.52 -19.71 -10.94
CA LEU A 204 11.67 -18.91 -11.36
C LEU A 204 12.94 -19.32 -10.62
N LYS A 205 12.87 -19.40 -9.28
CA LYS A 205 13.97 -19.87 -8.42
C LYS A 205 14.47 -21.25 -8.87
N ASN A 206 13.56 -22.20 -9.08
CA ASN A 206 13.89 -23.58 -9.52
C ASN A 206 14.54 -23.61 -10.93
N ARG A 207 14.38 -22.58 -11.74
CA ARG A 207 15.06 -22.39 -13.03
C ARG A 207 16.41 -21.68 -12.88
N GLY A 208 16.84 -21.36 -11.67
CA GLY A 208 18.10 -20.70 -11.38
C GLY A 208 18.08 -19.17 -11.54
N VAL A 209 16.91 -18.56 -11.69
CA VAL A 209 16.74 -17.10 -11.65
C VAL A 209 16.75 -16.66 -10.20
N SER A 210 17.59 -15.69 -9.84
CA SER A 210 17.60 -15.08 -8.53
C SER A 210 16.57 -13.95 -8.48
N LEU A 211 15.87 -13.81 -7.36
CA LEU A 211 14.85 -12.79 -7.19
C LEU A 211 15.27 -11.81 -6.09
N ILE A 212 15.13 -10.51 -6.36
CA ILE A 212 15.14 -9.47 -5.33
C ILE A 212 13.70 -9.01 -5.19
N TRP A 213 13.09 -9.30 -4.04
CA TRP A 213 11.69 -9.05 -3.80
C TRP A 213 11.50 -7.96 -2.76
N VAL A 214 10.96 -6.82 -3.19
CA VAL A 214 10.62 -5.73 -2.27
C VAL A 214 9.19 -5.91 -1.81
N THR A 215 9.01 -6.00 -0.51
CA THR A 215 7.69 -6.06 0.13
C THR A 215 7.72 -5.37 1.50
N HIS A 216 6.57 -4.97 1.97
CA HIS A 216 6.33 -4.54 3.35
C HIS A 216 5.38 -5.49 4.08
N HIS A 217 4.87 -6.53 3.40
CA HIS A 217 4.00 -7.57 3.95
C HIS A 217 4.84 -8.69 4.54
N LEU A 218 5.03 -8.68 5.86
CA LEU A 218 5.90 -9.65 6.56
C LEU A 218 5.33 -11.06 6.51
N GLU A 219 4.01 -11.19 6.48
CA GLU A 219 3.30 -12.48 6.44
C GLU A 219 3.58 -13.27 5.15
N GLU A 220 3.90 -12.56 4.05
CA GLU A 220 4.20 -13.15 2.76
C GLU A 220 5.59 -13.81 2.69
N LEU A 221 6.49 -13.49 3.63
CA LEU A 221 7.89 -13.94 3.58
C LEU A 221 8.05 -15.42 3.86
N HIS A 222 7.23 -15.95 4.79
CA HIS A 222 7.37 -17.33 5.23
C HIS A 222 7.14 -18.35 4.11
N GLY A 223 8.11 -19.25 3.94
CA GLY A 223 8.05 -20.33 2.96
C GLY A 223 8.25 -19.89 1.51
N LEU A 224 8.59 -18.61 1.25
CA LEU A 224 8.90 -18.10 -0.09
C LEU A 224 10.32 -17.53 -0.19
N ALA A 225 10.66 -16.55 0.64
CA ALA A 225 12.00 -15.96 0.64
C ALA A 225 13.00 -16.78 1.45
N ASP A 226 14.26 -16.79 1.02
CA ASP A 226 15.37 -17.47 1.70
C ASP A 226 16.04 -16.54 2.72
N VAL A 227 16.32 -15.33 2.28
CA VAL A 227 17.01 -14.30 3.06
C VAL A 227 16.22 -12.99 2.98
N ALA A 228 16.23 -12.23 4.05
CA ALA A 228 15.68 -10.89 4.09
C ALA A 228 16.74 -9.89 4.57
N THR A 229 16.97 -8.82 3.81
CA THR A 229 17.76 -7.67 4.27
C THR A 229 16.84 -6.54 4.70
N VAL A 230 17.03 -6.09 5.93
CA VAL A 230 16.25 -5.01 6.53
C VAL A 230 16.90 -3.66 6.27
N PHE A 231 16.13 -2.73 5.70
CA PHE A 231 16.51 -1.34 5.46
C PHE A 231 15.83 -0.42 6.47
N ARG A 232 16.61 0.48 7.06
CA ARG A 232 16.11 1.54 7.94
C ARG A 232 16.94 2.81 7.79
N ASP A 233 16.29 3.96 7.56
CA ASP A 233 16.91 5.28 7.44
C ASP A 233 18.10 5.33 6.45
N GLY A 234 17.95 4.65 5.31
CA GLY A 234 18.97 4.60 4.25
C GLY A 234 20.11 3.64 4.49
N LYS A 235 20.04 2.76 5.50
CA LYS A 235 21.08 1.77 5.84
C LYS A 235 20.54 0.35 5.75
N SER A 236 21.39 -0.60 5.36
CA SER A 236 21.15 -2.02 5.60
C SER A 236 21.48 -2.33 7.05
N ILE A 237 20.49 -2.74 7.84
CA ILE A 237 20.63 -2.99 9.28
C ILE A 237 21.17 -4.39 9.51
N ASP A 238 20.51 -5.38 8.91
CA ASP A 238 20.86 -6.79 9.04
C ASP A 238 20.35 -7.59 7.86
N SER A 239 20.92 -8.78 7.64
CA SER A 239 20.45 -9.78 6.67
C SER A 239 20.13 -11.07 7.42
N LEU A 240 18.87 -11.50 7.39
CA LEU A 240 18.32 -12.59 8.15
C LEU A 240 18.09 -13.80 7.26
N ASP A 241 18.54 -14.96 7.69
CA ASP A 241 18.10 -16.25 7.14
C ASP A 241 16.69 -16.55 7.64
N LEU A 242 15.71 -16.55 6.75
CA LEU A 242 14.30 -16.69 7.10
C LEU A 242 13.92 -18.12 7.56
N ALA A 243 14.76 -19.11 7.28
CA ALA A 243 14.57 -20.46 7.83
C ALA A 243 14.81 -20.51 9.34
N ASN A 244 15.62 -19.60 9.87
CA ASN A 244 16.06 -19.54 11.27
C ASN A 244 15.59 -18.28 12.03
N SER A 245 14.76 -17.43 11.42
CA SER A 245 14.30 -16.15 11.99
C SER A 245 12.80 -16.19 12.25
N THR A 246 12.37 -15.51 13.32
CA THR A 246 10.96 -15.30 13.62
C THR A 246 10.45 -13.98 13.02
N LEU A 247 9.13 -13.80 12.93
CA LEU A 247 8.54 -12.51 12.52
C LEU A 247 8.92 -11.41 13.51
N ASP A 248 8.99 -11.70 14.79
CA ASP A 248 9.40 -10.76 15.84
C ASP A 248 10.83 -10.27 15.63
N ASP A 249 11.75 -11.15 15.23
CA ASP A 249 13.12 -10.78 14.88
C ASP A 249 13.19 -9.78 13.73
N ILE A 250 12.33 -9.97 12.73
CA ILE A 250 12.26 -9.08 11.56
C ILE A 250 11.70 -7.73 11.98
N VAL A 251 10.61 -7.72 12.75
CA VAL A 251 9.95 -6.52 13.26
C VAL A 251 10.91 -5.68 14.11
N GLU A 252 11.64 -6.32 15.04
CA GLU A 252 12.62 -5.63 15.88
C GLU A 252 13.68 -4.91 15.05
N ARG A 253 14.21 -5.56 14.01
CA ARG A 253 15.23 -4.96 13.14
C ARG A 253 14.67 -3.87 12.24
N MET A 254 13.44 -4.04 11.73
CA MET A 254 12.79 -3.05 10.90
C MET A 254 12.49 -1.75 11.65
N PHE A 255 12.04 -1.87 12.88
CA PHE A 255 11.50 -0.73 13.63
C PHE A 255 12.42 -0.27 14.77
N GLY A 256 13.35 -1.12 15.23
CA GLY A 256 14.26 -0.80 16.34
C GLY A 256 13.56 -0.72 17.69
N VAL A 257 12.38 -1.32 17.79
CA VAL A 257 11.60 -1.47 19.02
C VAL A 257 11.54 -2.95 19.39
N ASN A 258 11.56 -3.27 20.68
CA ASN A 258 11.42 -4.65 21.11
C ASN A 258 10.08 -5.21 20.60
N ALA A 259 10.08 -6.49 20.20
CA ALA A 259 8.88 -7.20 19.78
C ALA A 259 7.75 -7.08 20.81
N ASP A 260 8.09 -7.03 22.10
CA ASP A 260 7.14 -6.80 23.20
C ASP A 260 6.50 -5.41 23.14
N GLU A 261 7.26 -4.36 22.77
CA GLU A 261 6.70 -3.00 22.59
C GLU A 261 5.83 -2.92 21.33
N PHE A 262 6.22 -3.60 20.26
CA PHE A 262 5.42 -3.70 19.05
C PHE A 262 4.15 -4.53 19.28
N ASN A 263 4.29 -5.68 19.94
CA ASN A 263 3.17 -6.53 20.35
C ASN A 263 2.34 -5.87 21.45
N PHE A 264 2.94 -5.08 22.35
CA PHE A 264 2.22 -4.26 23.33
C PHE A 264 1.45 -3.13 22.64
N ALA A 265 2.03 -2.46 21.64
CA ALA A 265 1.29 -1.54 20.78
C ALA A 265 0.16 -2.26 20.01
N LYS A 266 0.35 -3.52 19.63
CA LYS A 266 -0.67 -4.39 19.02
C LYS A 266 -1.63 -4.95 20.09
N LYS A 267 -1.14 -5.34 21.29
CA LYS A 267 -1.89 -5.93 22.42
C LYS A 267 -2.48 -4.90 23.39
N SER A 268 -2.02 -3.67 23.44
CA SER A 268 -2.70 -2.61 24.19
C SER A 268 -4.11 -2.31 23.65
N HIS A 269 -4.57 -3.15 22.73
CA HIS A 269 -5.91 -3.22 22.19
C HIS A 269 -6.81 -4.26 22.87
N GLU A 270 -6.23 -5.07 23.75
CA GLU A 270 -6.96 -5.92 24.67
C GLU A 270 -7.26 -5.13 25.96
N SER A 271 -8.10 -4.11 25.86
CA SER A 271 -8.80 -3.62 27.06
C SER A 271 -9.83 -4.66 27.43
N PRO A 272 -9.79 -5.21 28.65
CA PRO A 272 -10.82 -6.16 29.07
C PRO A 272 -12.16 -5.44 29.24
N ASP A 273 -13.20 -6.03 28.71
CA ASP A 273 -14.59 -6.03 29.20
C ASP A 273 -15.21 -4.74 29.75
N GLU A 274 -14.96 -3.57 29.19
CA GLU A 274 -15.90 -2.47 29.36
C GLU A 274 -16.91 -2.51 28.21
N GLN A 275 -18.18 -2.79 28.53
CA GLN A 275 -19.28 -2.59 27.61
C GLN A 275 -19.18 -1.17 27.05
N PHE A 276 -18.84 -1.05 25.77
CA PHE A 276 -18.74 0.26 25.12
C PHE A 276 -20.10 0.96 25.24
N THR A 277 -20.12 2.07 25.93
CA THR A 277 -21.35 2.88 26.10
C THR A 277 -21.34 3.98 25.05
N TYR A 278 -22.25 3.90 24.12
CA TYR A 278 -22.46 4.91 23.10
C TYR A 278 -22.78 6.27 23.74
N GLY A 279 -22.08 7.32 23.32
CA GLY A 279 -22.40 8.70 23.69
C GLY A 279 -23.61 9.24 22.92
N ASP A 280 -23.75 10.56 22.87
CA ASP A 280 -24.82 11.21 22.11
C ASP A 280 -24.71 10.91 20.60
N GLU A 281 -25.87 10.82 19.92
CA GLU A 281 -25.93 10.68 18.45
C GLU A 281 -25.40 11.95 17.79
N VAL A 282 -24.31 11.84 17.02
CA VAL A 282 -23.65 12.97 16.35
C VAL A 282 -23.95 13.04 14.85
N LEU A 283 -24.29 11.92 14.23
CA LEU A 283 -24.69 11.83 12.83
C LEU A 283 -25.81 10.80 12.67
N ASN A 284 -26.85 11.14 11.90
CA ASN A 284 -27.92 10.21 11.56
C ASN A 284 -28.38 10.42 10.11
N LEU A 285 -28.39 9.34 9.35
CA LEU A 285 -28.90 9.30 8.00
C LEU A 285 -30.20 8.49 7.97
N LYS A 286 -31.23 9.03 7.33
CA LYS A 286 -32.54 8.37 7.17
C LYS A 286 -32.89 8.26 5.70
N ASN A 287 -32.89 7.03 5.18
CA ASN A 287 -33.26 6.69 3.80
C ASN A 287 -32.52 7.52 2.75
N VAL A 288 -31.23 7.81 3.00
CA VAL A 288 -30.42 8.67 2.13
C VAL A 288 -30.08 7.92 0.85
N GLY A 289 -30.33 8.58 -0.28
CA GLY A 289 -30.04 8.04 -1.60
C GLY A 289 -29.41 9.09 -2.52
N ARG A 290 -28.60 8.61 -3.46
CA ARG A 290 -28.06 9.36 -4.60
C ARG A 290 -28.24 8.52 -5.85
N ALA A 291 -29.01 9.03 -6.79
CA ALA A 291 -29.37 8.29 -8.01
C ALA A 291 -28.14 7.67 -8.71
N GLY A 292 -28.22 6.37 -8.99
CA GLY A 292 -27.19 5.60 -9.67
C GLY A 292 -26.01 5.13 -8.79
N PHE A 293 -25.92 5.54 -7.52
CA PHE A 293 -24.77 5.25 -6.67
C PHE A 293 -25.15 4.65 -5.32
N ILE A 294 -26.03 5.30 -4.54
CA ILE A 294 -26.46 4.81 -3.22
C ILE A 294 -27.98 4.87 -3.10
N GLN A 295 -28.57 3.91 -2.38
CA GLN A 295 -30.00 3.73 -2.23
C GLN A 295 -30.35 3.36 -0.80
N ASP A 296 -31.27 4.12 -0.22
CA ASP A 296 -31.92 3.82 1.06
C ASP A 296 -30.95 3.56 2.22
N ILE A 297 -29.91 4.40 2.34
CA ILE A 297 -28.93 4.28 3.41
C ILE A 297 -29.50 4.90 4.69
N SER A 298 -29.62 4.06 5.73
CA SER A 298 -29.99 4.49 7.07
C SER A 298 -28.91 4.01 8.04
N LEU A 299 -28.25 4.95 8.73
CA LEU A 299 -27.24 4.68 9.74
C LEU A 299 -27.21 5.79 10.77
N ASN A 300 -26.73 5.48 11.97
CA ASN A 300 -26.42 6.43 13.00
C ASN A 300 -24.95 6.31 13.43
N LEU A 301 -24.42 7.33 14.07
CA LEU A 301 -23.06 7.36 14.64
C LEU A 301 -23.08 8.15 15.94
N HIS A 302 -22.41 7.63 16.96
CA HIS A 302 -22.42 8.19 18.30
C HIS A 302 -21.03 8.75 18.69
N ALA A 303 -21.01 9.69 19.62
CA ALA A 303 -19.76 10.18 20.20
C ALA A 303 -18.97 9.02 20.85
N GLY A 304 -17.66 8.99 20.63
CA GLY A 304 -16.77 7.91 21.07
C GLY A 304 -16.81 6.67 20.17
N GLU A 305 -17.61 6.64 19.10
CA GLU A 305 -17.76 5.47 18.23
C GLU A 305 -16.83 5.52 17.01
N VAL A 306 -16.31 4.34 16.62
CA VAL A 306 -15.77 4.08 15.30
C VAL A 306 -16.71 3.15 14.55
N LEU A 307 -17.30 3.65 13.46
CA LEU A 307 -18.12 2.90 12.53
C LEU A 307 -17.29 2.51 11.31
N GLY A 308 -17.07 1.22 11.10
CA GLY A 308 -16.43 0.69 9.90
C GLY A 308 -17.41 0.58 8.73
N ILE A 309 -16.94 0.84 7.52
CA ILE A 309 -17.70 0.59 6.28
C ILE A 309 -16.84 -0.25 5.35
N SER A 310 -17.30 -1.48 5.11
CA SER A 310 -16.72 -2.46 4.18
C SER A 310 -17.53 -2.60 2.91
N GLY A 311 -16.97 -3.24 1.90
CA GLY A 311 -17.64 -3.59 0.64
C GLY A 311 -16.67 -3.66 -0.54
N LEU A 312 -17.06 -4.32 -1.61
CA LEU A 312 -16.26 -4.42 -2.84
C LEU A 312 -16.08 -3.06 -3.50
N THR A 313 -15.09 -2.94 -4.36
CA THR A 313 -14.86 -1.74 -5.20
C THR A 313 -16.14 -1.41 -5.97
N GLY A 314 -16.58 -0.15 -5.92
CA GLY A 314 -17.84 0.29 -6.53
C GLY A 314 -19.10 -0.03 -5.71
N ALA A 315 -18.98 -0.45 -4.46
CA ALA A 315 -20.11 -0.68 -3.57
C ALA A 315 -20.84 0.60 -3.13
N GLY A 316 -20.25 1.78 -3.35
CA GLY A 316 -20.85 3.08 -2.99
C GLY A 316 -20.29 3.71 -1.70
N ARG A 317 -19.18 3.18 -1.15
CA ARG A 317 -18.56 3.62 0.11
C ARG A 317 -18.10 5.08 0.06
N THR A 318 -17.25 5.41 -0.90
CA THR A 318 -16.73 6.77 -1.12
C THR A 318 -17.85 7.74 -1.50
N GLU A 319 -18.84 7.29 -2.30
CA GLU A 319 -20.00 8.09 -2.65
C GLU A 319 -20.85 8.46 -1.43
N LEU A 320 -20.99 7.53 -0.48
CA LEU A 320 -21.68 7.80 0.79
C LEU A 320 -20.93 8.87 1.61
N ALA A 321 -19.60 8.75 1.76
CA ALA A 321 -18.78 9.75 2.42
C ALA A 321 -18.91 11.13 1.76
N ARG A 322 -18.90 11.19 0.42
CA ARG A 322 -19.07 12.41 -0.35
C ARG A 322 -20.44 13.07 -0.15
N VAL A 323 -21.48 12.27 -0.03
CA VAL A 323 -22.85 12.76 0.26
C VAL A 323 -22.89 13.34 1.69
N ILE A 324 -22.34 12.65 2.69
CA ILE A 324 -22.29 13.14 4.08
C ILE A 324 -21.54 14.49 4.15
N MET A 325 -20.47 14.64 3.39
CA MET A 325 -19.67 15.87 3.33
C MET A 325 -20.28 16.98 2.44
N GLY A 326 -21.42 16.74 1.81
CA GLY A 326 -22.05 17.70 0.89
C GLY A 326 -21.20 18.01 -0.36
N LEU A 327 -20.27 17.12 -0.73
CA LEU A 327 -19.56 17.13 -2.01
C LEU A 327 -20.49 16.71 -3.15
N ASP A 328 -21.36 15.75 -2.85
CA ASP A 328 -22.41 15.28 -3.75
C ASP A 328 -23.78 15.47 -3.08
N LYS A 329 -24.77 15.84 -3.88
CA LYS A 329 -26.14 16.03 -3.37
C LYS A 329 -26.85 14.70 -3.25
N HIS A 330 -27.50 14.44 -2.12
CA HIS A 330 -28.47 13.35 -2.00
C HIS A 330 -29.75 13.69 -2.79
N THR A 331 -30.39 12.68 -3.34
CA THR A 331 -31.65 12.80 -4.11
C THR A 331 -32.86 12.42 -3.28
N SER A 332 -32.66 11.70 -2.17
CA SER A 332 -33.70 11.27 -1.24
C SER A 332 -33.17 11.20 0.17
N GLY A 333 -34.05 11.14 1.16
CA GLY A 333 -33.74 10.98 2.56
C GLY A 333 -33.33 12.27 3.26
N GLN A 334 -32.88 12.14 4.51
CA GLN A 334 -32.54 13.24 5.40
C GLN A 334 -31.23 12.93 6.12
N VAL A 335 -30.41 13.96 6.32
CA VAL A 335 -29.14 13.91 7.08
C VAL A 335 -29.27 14.79 8.31
N PHE A 336 -28.94 14.26 9.48
CA PHE A 336 -28.95 15.00 10.73
C PHE A 336 -27.54 15.02 11.33
N VAL A 337 -27.09 16.19 11.76
CA VAL A 337 -25.84 16.38 12.51
C VAL A 337 -26.20 16.97 13.86
N ARG A 338 -25.84 16.26 14.95
CA ARG A 338 -26.19 16.62 16.33
C ARG A 338 -27.69 16.97 16.48
N GLY A 339 -28.53 16.09 15.93
CA GLY A 339 -30.00 16.22 15.97
C GLY A 339 -30.62 17.32 15.09
N LYS A 340 -29.80 18.08 14.34
CA LYS A 340 -30.28 19.12 13.42
C LYS A 340 -30.26 18.58 11.98
N GLU A 341 -31.40 18.68 11.29
CA GLU A 341 -31.45 18.37 9.86
C GLU A 341 -30.56 19.33 9.07
N VAL A 342 -29.74 18.78 8.18
CA VAL A 342 -28.79 19.54 7.36
C VAL A 342 -28.93 19.15 5.88
N ASN A 343 -28.79 20.13 5.02
CA ASN A 343 -28.69 19.93 3.58
C ASN A 343 -27.52 20.77 3.07
N PHE A 344 -26.36 20.16 3.05
CA PHE A 344 -25.14 20.87 2.69
C PHE A 344 -25.10 21.22 1.21
N LYS A 345 -24.90 22.50 0.92
CA LYS A 345 -24.69 23.01 -0.45
C LYS A 345 -23.21 23.03 -0.85
N SER A 346 -22.31 22.74 0.07
CA SER A 346 -20.86 22.70 -0.13
C SER A 346 -20.18 22.00 1.04
N SER A 347 -18.98 21.46 0.79
CA SER A 347 -18.12 20.87 1.83
C SER A 347 -17.77 21.88 2.94
N SER A 348 -17.62 23.16 2.62
CA SER A 348 -17.38 24.19 3.61
C SER A 348 -18.51 24.32 4.65
N ALA A 349 -19.77 24.03 4.27
CA ALA A 349 -20.88 23.98 5.20
C ALA A 349 -20.79 22.75 6.12
N ALA A 350 -20.40 21.59 5.61
CA ALA A 350 -20.17 20.38 6.39
C ALA A 350 -19.02 20.58 7.41
N TYR A 351 -17.90 21.17 6.98
CA TYR A 351 -16.80 21.51 7.89
C TYR A 351 -17.26 22.43 9.04
N ARG A 352 -18.04 23.46 8.76
CA ARG A 352 -18.59 24.36 9.81
C ARG A 352 -19.59 23.67 10.74
N SER A 353 -20.18 22.57 10.30
CA SER A 353 -21.07 21.74 11.11
C SER A 353 -20.33 20.70 11.95
N GLY A 354 -19.01 20.69 11.91
CA GLY A 354 -18.17 19.78 12.67
C GLY A 354 -17.92 18.43 12.00
N LEU A 355 -18.06 18.34 10.67
CA LEU A 355 -17.63 17.17 9.91
C LEU A 355 -16.28 17.44 9.27
N ALA A 356 -15.40 16.43 9.17
CA ALA A 356 -14.18 16.49 8.38
C ALA A 356 -13.95 15.19 7.65
N MET A 357 -13.25 15.24 6.51
CA MET A 357 -12.99 14.06 5.69
C MET A 357 -11.53 14.02 5.22
N LEU A 358 -10.93 12.84 5.38
CA LEU A 358 -9.67 12.43 4.77
C LEU A 358 -10.02 11.59 3.54
N PRO A 359 -9.66 12.01 2.32
CA PRO A 359 -10.00 11.29 1.10
C PRO A 359 -9.03 10.14 0.83
N GLU A 360 -9.49 9.14 0.05
CA GLU A 360 -8.71 8.00 -0.42
C GLU A 360 -7.46 8.44 -1.21
N ASP A 361 -7.64 9.22 -2.28
CA ASP A 361 -6.50 9.70 -3.08
C ASP A 361 -5.81 10.88 -2.40
N ARG A 362 -4.79 10.54 -1.61
CA ARG A 362 -3.95 11.52 -0.94
C ARG A 362 -3.29 12.51 -1.90
N LYS A 363 -2.77 12.04 -3.04
CA LYS A 363 -1.96 12.85 -3.97
C LYS A 363 -2.81 13.84 -4.75
N GLN A 364 -4.00 13.44 -5.19
CA GLN A 364 -4.87 14.28 -6.02
C GLN A 364 -5.86 15.11 -5.19
N LEU A 365 -6.40 14.55 -4.12
CA LEU A 365 -7.47 15.14 -3.33
C LEU A 365 -7.01 15.58 -1.94
N GLY A 366 -5.97 14.96 -1.40
CA GLY A 366 -5.50 15.18 -0.05
C GLY A 366 -4.52 16.34 0.08
N ILE A 367 -3.41 16.35 -0.65
CA ILE A 367 -2.36 17.37 -0.54
C ILE A 367 -2.54 18.51 -1.55
N ILE A 368 -2.12 19.71 -1.17
CA ILE A 368 -1.99 20.82 -2.11
C ILE A 368 -0.51 20.92 -2.44
N SER A 369 -0.15 20.35 -3.60
CA SER A 369 1.22 20.35 -4.12
C SER A 369 1.76 21.77 -4.24
N GLY A 370 3.05 21.93 -3.92
CA GLY A 370 3.71 23.24 -3.98
C GLY A 370 3.56 24.08 -2.71
N LEU A 371 2.55 23.82 -1.86
CA LEU A 371 2.44 24.48 -0.56
C LEU A 371 3.30 23.80 0.50
N SER A 372 3.70 24.57 1.51
CA SER A 372 4.42 24.07 2.67
C SER A 372 3.54 23.19 3.56
N VAL A 373 4.16 22.45 4.49
CA VAL A 373 3.47 21.71 5.55
C VAL A 373 2.54 22.64 6.34
N ALA A 374 3.03 23.83 6.73
CA ALA A 374 2.25 24.79 7.50
C ALA A 374 1.01 25.27 6.76
N GLU A 375 1.15 25.60 5.47
CA GLU A 375 0.04 26.05 4.62
C GLU A 375 -0.96 24.92 4.37
N ASN A 376 -0.48 23.70 4.18
CA ASN A 376 -1.35 22.54 4.04
C ASN A 376 -2.19 22.25 5.30
N ILE A 377 -1.66 22.47 6.50
CA ILE A 377 -2.41 22.29 7.75
C ILE A 377 -3.41 23.43 7.95
N SER A 378 -2.99 24.68 7.73
CA SER A 378 -3.77 25.86 8.09
C SER A 378 -4.94 26.18 7.15
N ILE A 379 -4.88 25.72 5.90
CA ILE A 379 -5.82 26.12 4.84
C ILE A 379 -7.29 25.76 5.15
N SER A 380 -7.54 24.73 5.94
CA SER A 380 -8.89 24.32 6.33
C SER A 380 -9.55 25.25 7.34
N ASN A 381 -8.75 26.03 8.09
CA ASN A 381 -9.22 26.94 9.14
C ASN A 381 -8.37 28.21 9.19
N LEU A 382 -8.42 29.00 8.13
CA LEU A 382 -7.65 30.26 8.03
C LEU A 382 -8.05 31.28 9.09
N SER A 383 -9.27 31.23 9.61
CA SER A 383 -9.76 32.13 10.67
C SER A 383 -8.93 32.03 11.95
N SER A 384 -8.41 30.86 12.28
CA SER A 384 -7.59 30.62 13.48
C SER A 384 -6.24 31.33 13.44
N ILE A 385 -5.72 31.61 12.23
CA ILE A 385 -4.41 32.22 12.01
C ILE A 385 -4.46 33.65 11.50
N THR A 386 -5.65 34.22 11.30
CA THR A 386 -5.80 35.60 10.84
C THR A 386 -5.66 36.62 11.97
N LYS A 387 -5.19 37.81 11.60
CA LYS A 387 -5.26 39.03 12.39
C LYS A 387 -6.24 39.99 11.72
N PHE A 388 -7.03 40.72 12.50
CA PHE A 388 -8.04 41.68 11.99
C PHE A 388 -9.05 41.04 11.00
N GLY A 389 -9.21 39.70 11.02
CA GLY A 389 -10.18 38.96 10.20
C GLY A 389 -9.77 38.71 8.74
N PHE A 390 -8.67 39.31 8.23
CA PHE A 390 -8.27 39.20 6.82
C PHE A 390 -6.77 39.00 6.59
N LEU A 391 -5.89 39.37 7.53
CA LEU A 391 -4.44 39.23 7.38
C LEU A 391 -3.93 37.92 7.96
N ILE A 392 -3.36 37.04 7.13
CA ILE A 392 -2.74 35.81 7.60
C ILE A 392 -1.48 36.11 8.41
N SER A 393 -1.42 35.63 9.65
CA SER A 393 -0.25 35.74 10.51
C SER A 393 0.67 34.55 10.29
N ARG A 394 1.74 34.71 9.55
CA ARG A 394 2.75 33.67 9.33
C ARG A 394 3.41 33.16 10.62
N LYS A 395 3.37 33.94 11.70
CA LYS A 395 3.82 33.49 13.01
C LYS A 395 2.85 32.49 13.62
N LYS A 396 1.55 32.84 13.69
CA LYS A 396 0.51 31.92 14.19
C LYS A 396 0.42 30.64 13.36
N GLU A 397 0.51 30.74 12.04
CA GLU A 397 0.51 29.61 11.11
C GLU A 397 1.64 28.61 11.45
N ARG A 398 2.86 29.12 11.67
CA ARG A 398 4.00 28.26 12.05
C ARG A 398 3.85 27.68 13.46
N GLU A 399 3.34 28.45 14.42
CA GLU A 399 3.07 27.97 15.78
C GLU A 399 2.06 26.83 15.75
N LEU A 400 0.94 27.00 15.04
CA LEU A 400 -0.08 25.99 14.83
C LEU A 400 0.51 24.70 14.19
N ALA A 401 1.24 24.87 13.09
CA ALA A 401 1.82 23.74 12.37
C ALA A 401 2.90 23.01 13.19
N ASN A 402 3.70 23.72 13.99
CA ASN A 402 4.65 23.07 14.90
C ASN A 402 3.94 22.31 16.02
N GLY A 403 2.80 22.83 16.52
CA GLY A 403 1.96 22.09 17.46
C GLY A 403 1.54 20.74 16.89
N TYR A 404 0.95 20.71 15.69
CA TYR A 404 0.57 19.46 15.02
C TYR A 404 1.77 18.60 14.64
N LYS A 405 2.90 19.20 14.23
CA LYS A 405 4.14 18.45 13.96
C LYS A 405 4.55 17.61 15.17
N ASN A 406 4.49 18.18 16.36
CA ASN A 406 4.89 17.50 17.59
C ASN A 406 3.86 16.43 18.01
N VAL A 407 2.57 16.80 18.03
CA VAL A 407 1.48 15.90 18.46
C VAL A 407 1.38 14.67 17.55
N LEU A 408 1.49 14.87 16.23
CA LEU A 408 1.36 13.80 15.23
C LEU A 408 2.72 13.20 14.81
N SER A 409 3.81 13.62 15.44
CA SER A 409 5.17 13.16 15.10
C SER A 409 5.46 13.25 13.60
N ILE A 410 5.13 14.40 12.95
CA ILE A 410 5.34 14.61 11.53
C ILE A 410 6.85 14.75 11.26
N ARG A 411 7.43 13.81 10.53
CA ARG A 411 8.87 13.81 10.19
C ARG A 411 9.16 14.85 9.10
N THR A 412 9.58 16.04 9.53
CA THR A 412 10.04 17.12 8.66
C THR A 412 11.08 17.96 9.37
N PRO A 413 12.16 18.41 8.72
CA PRO A 413 13.13 19.33 9.30
C PRO A 413 12.50 20.70 9.64
N SER A 414 11.51 21.13 8.84
CA SER A 414 10.81 22.40 9.04
C SER A 414 9.40 22.37 8.49
N VAL A 415 8.45 22.96 9.18
CA VAL A 415 7.07 23.14 8.68
C VAL A 415 6.96 24.06 7.45
N LYS A 416 8.06 24.73 7.08
CA LYS A 416 8.18 25.51 5.83
C LYS A 416 8.50 24.64 4.61
N GLN A 417 8.91 23.39 4.82
CA GLN A 417 9.22 22.46 3.74
C GLN A 417 7.96 22.19 2.91
N THR A 418 8.13 22.09 1.58
CA THR A 418 7.05 21.71 0.67
C THR A 418 6.61 20.27 0.97
N ILE A 419 5.29 20.05 1.00
CA ILE A 419 4.69 18.77 1.36
C ILE A 419 5.14 17.63 0.45
N ASN A 420 5.44 17.90 -0.81
CA ASN A 420 5.88 16.89 -1.78
C ASN A 420 7.20 16.20 -1.38
N ASN A 421 8.01 16.85 -0.55
CA ASN A 421 9.31 16.33 -0.11
C ASN A 421 9.18 15.44 1.15
N LEU A 422 7.98 15.19 1.64
CA LEU A 422 7.73 14.31 2.79
C LEU A 422 7.46 12.89 2.33
N SER A 423 7.77 11.91 3.22
CA SER A 423 7.33 10.53 3.06
C SER A 423 5.80 10.42 3.06
N GLY A 424 5.27 9.33 2.48
CA GLY A 424 3.83 9.07 2.41
C GLY A 424 3.13 9.15 3.77
N GLY A 425 3.69 8.50 4.79
CA GLY A 425 3.14 8.55 6.15
C GLY A 425 3.15 9.96 6.76
N SER A 426 4.22 10.75 6.53
CA SER A 426 4.26 12.15 6.97
C SER A 426 3.25 13.03 6.23
N GLN A 427 3.04 12.80 4.92
CA GLN A 427 2.00 13.48 4.16
C GLN A 427 0.60 13.16 4.71
N GLN A 428 0.32 11.88 5.02
CA GLN A 428 -0.94 11.45 5.62
C GLN A 428 -1.21 12.19 6.94
N LYS A 429 -0.21 12.25 7.82
CA LYS A 429 -0.30 12.99 9.09
C LYS A 429 -0.56 14.48 8.90
N VAL A 430 -0.02 15.11 7.85
CA VAL A 430 -0.32 16.51 7.51
C VAL A 430 -1.79 16.69 7.13
N ILE A 431 -2.37 15.75 6.38
CA ILE A 431 -3.79 15.81 6.00
C ILE A 431 -4.68 15.55 7.23
N VAL A 432 -4.32 14.59 8.09
CA VAL A 432 -5.00 14.39 9.38
C VAL A 432 -4.94 15.68 10.22
N ALA A 433 -3.76 16.32 10.35
CA ALA A 433 -3.62 17.60 11.03
C ALA A 433 -4.55 18.68 10.46
N ARG A 434 -4.68 18.74 9.13
CA ARG A 434 -5.63 19.66 8.45
C ARG A 434 -7.07 19.39 8.85
N CYS A 435 -7.48 18.12 8.91
CA CYS A 435 -8.81 17.74 9.35
C CYS A 435 -9.05 18.13 10.81
N LEU A 436 -8.12 17.76 11.70
CA LEU A 436 -8.20 18.08 13.14
C LEU A 436 -8.18 19.59 13.42
N ASN A 437 -7.51 20.39 12.58
CA ASN A 437 -7.50 21.86 12.71
C ASN A 437 -8.88 22.50 12.54
N THR A 438 -9.86 21.79 11.97
CA THR A 438 -11.25 22.27 11.91
C THR A 438 -12.04 21.98 13.19
N ASN A 439 -11.43 21.30 14.17
CA ASN A 439 -12.06 20.86 15.41
C ASN A 439 -13.36 20.07 15.17
N PRO A 440 -13.29 18.97 14.39
CA PRO A 440 -14.48 18.21 14.00
C PRO A 440 -15.04 17.42 15.19
N SER A 441 -16.34 17.13 15.15
CA SER A 441 -16.97 16.13 16.01
C SER A 441 -17.08 14.77 15.32
N VAL A 442 -17.10 14.77 13.98
CA VAL A 442 -17.12 13.55 13.16
C VAL A 442 -15.98 13.63 12.15
N LEU A 443 -15.15 12.60 12.13
CA LEU A 443 -14.06 12.43 11.17
C LEU A 443 -14.37 11.24 10.26
N ILE A 444 -14.43 11.47 8.95
CA ILE A 444 -14.60 10.43 7.95
C ILE A 444 -13.22 10.17 7.36
N ILE A 445 -12.80 8.92 7.34
CA ILE A 445 -11.49 8.52 6.84
C ILE A 445 -11.70 7.45 5.77
N ASP A 446 -11.35 7.78 4.54
CA ASP A 446 -11.44 6.88 3.39
C ASP A 446 -10.05 6.31 3.11
N GLU A 447 -9.88 4.99 3.28
CA GLU A 447 -8.63 4.23 3.14
C GLU A 447 -7.46 4.85 3.96
N PRO A 448 -7.53 4.84 5.33
CA PRO A 448 -6.59 5.56 6.20
C PRO A 448 -5.14 5.16 6.03
N THR A 449 -4.89 3.91 5.65
CA THR A 449 -3.56 3.31 5.65
C THR A 449 -3.06 2.92 4.25
N GLN A 450 -3.81 3.28 3.20
CA GLN A 450 -3.40 2.97 1.83
C GLN A 450 -2.06 3.61 1.47
N GLY A 451 -1.10 2.76 1.06
CA GLY A 451 0.23 3.20 0.61
C GLY A 451 1.09 3.82 1.71
N ILE A 452 0.87 3.45 2.97
CA ILE A 452 1.75 3.76 4.10
C ILE A 452 2.30 2.47 4.73
N ASP A 453 3.42 2.59 5.43
CA ASP A 453 4.05 1.45 6.11
C ASP A 453 3.35 1.08 7.43
N VAL A 454 3.69 -0.10 7.95
CA VAL A 454 3.05 -0.67 9.17
C VAL A 454 3.16 0.26 10.39
N VAL A 455 4.29 0.97 10.56
CA VAL A 455 4.44 1.92 11.68
C VAL A 455 3.53 3.12 11.50
N ALA A 456 3.49 3.68 10.30
CA ALA A 456 2.59 4.79 10.00
C ALA A 456 1.12 4.36 10.14
N LYS A 457 0.79 3.09 9.82
CA LYS A 457 -0.54 2.48 10.05
C LYS A 457 -0.88 2.52 11.54
N LEU A 458 -0.01 1.99 12.41
CA LEU A 458 -0.21 2.00 13.87
C LEU A 458 -0.34 3.43 14.43
N GLU A 459 0.47 4.37 13.94
CA GLU A 459 0.38 5.77 14.34
C GLU A 459 -0.97 6.40 13.97
N VAL A 460 -1.50 6.11 12.78
CA VAL A 460 -2.84 6.57 12.35
C VAL A 460 -3.94 5.91 13.20
N HIS A 461 -3.83 4.62 13.50
CA HIS A 461 -4.77 3.92 14.40
C HIS A 461 -4.79 4.56 15.79
N ASN A 462 -3.62 4.88 16.34
CA ASN A 462 -3.53 5.57 17.64
C ASN A 462 -4.14 6.97 17.60
N LEU A 463 -4.01 7.69 16.48
CA LEU A 463 -4.67 9.00 16.31
C LEU A 463 -6.19 8.87 16.32
N ILE A 464 -6.74 7.86 15.63
CA ILE A 464 -8.19 7.58 15.63
C ILE A 464 -8.66 7.27 17.05
N ARG A 465 -7.95 6.41 17.79
CA ARG A 465 -8.29 6.08 19.19
C ARG A 465 -8.24 7.29 20.11
N ASN A 466 -7.20 8.11 20.01
CA ASN A 466 -7.09 9.33 20.79
C ASN A 466 -8.22 10.32 20.47
N PHE A 467 -8.67 10.39 19.22
CA PHE A 467 -9.76 11.25 18.82
C PHE A 467 -11.10 10.80 19.40
N ILE A 468 -11.40 9.50 19.37
CA ILE A 468 -12.63 8.96 19.98
C ILE A 468 -12.60 9.05 21.52
N ALA A 469 -11.43 8.85 22.16
CA ALA A 469 -11.28 9.02 23.61
C ALA A 469 -11.56 10.45 24.08
N GLN A 470 -11.42 11.45 23.19
CA GLN A 470 -11.79 12.85 23.43
C GLN A 470 -13.26 13.15 23.11
N GLY A 471 -14.07 12.13 22.84
CA GLY A 471 -15.50 12.26 22.51
C GLY A 471 -15.79 12.54 21.04
N GLY A 472 -14.79 12.43 20.15
CA GLY A 472 -15.00 12.45 18.71
C GLY A 472 -15.67 11.18 18.22
N ALA A 473 -16.21 11.17 17.00
CA ALA A 473 -16.76 10.01 16.33
C ALA A 473 -16.10 9.82 14.96
N VAL A 474 -15.88 8.57 14.53
CA VAL A 474 -15.15 8.29 13.31
C VAL A 474 -15.93 7.33 12.41
N ILE A 475 -15.97 7.63 11.12
CA ILE A 475 -16.34 6.66 10.08
C ILE A 475 -15.04 6.25 9.39
N VAL A 476 -14.70 4.96 9.41
CA VAL A 476 -13.55 4.39 8.69
C VAL A 476 -14.06 3.58 7.52
N ILE A 477 -13.64 3.95 6.33
CA ILE A 477 -13.86 3.16 5.11
C ILE A 477 -12.55 2.48 4.80
N ALA A 478 -12.51 1.15 4.73
CA ALA A 478 -11.32 0.41 4.34
C ALA A 478 -11.67 -0.81 3.49
N SER A 479 -10.74 -1.15 2.59
CA SER A 479 -10.82 -2.35 1.77
C SER A 479 -10.31 -3.58 2.52
N GLU A 480 -9.34 -3.39 3.42
CA GLU A 480 -8.81 -4.44 4.31
C GLU A 480 -9.78 -4.67 5.46
N VAL A 481 -10.35 -5.88 5.54
CA VAL A 481 -11.30 -6.24 6.61
C VAL A 481 -10.60 -6.23 7.96
N GLU A 482 -9.35 -6.67 8.02
CA GLU A 482 -8.50 -6.66 9.23
C GLU A 482 -8.41 -5.27 9.85
N GLU A 483 -8.22 -4.25 9.03
CA GLU A 483 -8.14 -2.87 9.51
C GLU A 483 -9.44 -2.41 10.15
N LEU A 484 -10.58 -2.78 9.56
CA LEU A 484 -11.89 -2.48 10.12
C LEU A 484 -12.12 -3.21 11.43
N LEU A 485 -11.70 -4.49 11.54
CA LEU A 485 -11.82 -5.27 12.77
C LEU A 485 -10.93 -4.71 13.89
N ASP A 486 -9.77 -4.15 13.56
CA ASP A 486 -8.84 -3.54 14.53
C ASP A 486 -9.34 -2.22 15.10
N LEU A 487 -10.10 -1.45 14.32
CA LEU A 487 -10.47 -0.08 14.67
C LEU A 487 -11.93 0.07 15.10
N SER A 488 -12.85 -0.73 14.53
CA SER A 488 -14.28 -0.42 14.57
C SER A 488 -14.98 -1.10 15.74
N HIS A 489 -16.00 -0.44 16.27
CA HIS A 489 -16.93 -1.02 17.24
C HIS A 489 -18.00 -1.88 16.54
N ARG A 490 -18.41 -1.45 15.35
CA ARG A 490 -19.27 -2.20 14.43
C ARG A 490 -18.92 -1.89 12.98
N VAL A 491 -19.24 -2.81 12.07
CA VAL A 491 -18.98 -2.67 10.63
C VAL A 491 -20.25 -2.81 9.83
N ILE A 492 -20.51 -1.85 8.95
CA ILE A 492 -21.56 -1.90 7.92
C ILE A 492 -20.95 -2.43 6.62
N ILE A 493 -21.61 -3.39 5.99
CA ILE A 493 -21.20 -3.94 4.70
C ILE A 493 -22.07 -3.33 3.62
N MET A 494 -21.44 -2.61 2.69
CA MET A 494 -22.11 -2.03 1.53
C MET A 494 -22.01 -2.93 0.30
N ARG A 495 -23.11 -2.98 -0.46
CA ARG A 495 -23.18 -3.71 -1.73
C ARG A 495 -24.14 -3.01 -2.69
N LYS A 496 -23.65 -2.70 -3.91
CA LYS A 496 -24.45 -2.06 -4.97
C LYS A 496 -25.24 -0.83 -4.48
N GLY A 497 -24.59 -0.02 -3.65
CA GLY A 497 -25.16 1.22 -3.14
C GLY A 497 -26.12 1.08 -1.96
N SER A 498 -26.31 -0.10 -1.39
CA SER A 498 -27.19 -0.34 -0.24
C SER A 498 -26.43 -1.04 0.89
N ILE A 499 -26.95 -0.99 2.11
CA ILE A 499 -26.43 -1.75 3.25
C ILE A 499 -26.89 -3.21 3.08
N ALA A 500 -25.94 -4.12 2.97
CA ALA A 500 -26.17 -5.56 2.86
C ALA A 500 -26.25 -6.25 4.24
N GLY A 501 -25.61 -5.68 5.25
CA GLY A 501 -25.63 -6.18 6.62
C GLY A 501 -24.81 -5.30 7.55
N THR A 502 -24.91 -5.56 8.86
CA THR A 502 -24.14 -4.91 9.91
C THR A 502 -23.62 -5.96 10.86
N ILE A 503 -22.36 -5.86 11.23
CA ILE A 503 -21.73 -6.70 12.26
C ILE A 503 -21.52 -5.81 13.49
N GLU A 504 -22.16 -6.18 14.58
CA GLU A 504 -22.14 -5.46 15.84
C GLU A 504 -21.08 -6.06 16.79
N ASN A 505 -20.64 -5.29 17.79
CA ASN A 505 -19.83 -5.74 18.93
C ASN A 505 -18.51 -6.45 18.53
N ILE A 506 -17.79 -5.92 17.53
CA ILE A 506 -16.53 -6.50 17.04
C ILE A 506 -15.50 -6.60 18.16
N ALA A 507 -15.48 -5.66 19.11
CA ALA A 507 -14.54 -5.67 20.24
C ALA A 507 -14.72 -6.89 21.17
N GLN A 508 -15.91 -7.51 21.24
CA GLN A 508 -16.20 -8.68 22.08
C GLN A 508 -15.86 -10.00 21.39
N THR A 509 -15.67 -10.01 20.07
CA THR A 509 -15.47 -11.21 19.24
C THR A 509 -14.00 -11.51 18.90
N LYS A 510 -13.04 -10.87 19.58
CA LYS A 510 -11.59 -11.00 19.29
C LYS A 510 -10.94 -12.32 19.73
N GLN A 511 -11.67 -13.42 19.90
CA GLN A 511 -11.05 -14.74 19.95
C GLN A 511 -10.70 -15.20 18.53
N HIS A 512 -9.48 -15.67 18.31
CA HIS A 512 -8.92 -16.02 16.98
C HIS A 512 -9.86 -16.86 16.07
N SER A 513 -10.70 -17.73 16.65
CA SER A 513 -11.68 -18.54 15.92
C SER A 513 -12.87 -17.75 15.37
N ASP A 514 -13.16 -16.59 15.93
CA ASP A 514 -14.31 -15.78 15.54
C ASP A 514 -13.93 -14.69 14.54
N GLU A 515 -12.68 -14.23 14.53
CA GLU A 515 -12.17 -13.27 13.56
C GLU A 515 -12.22 -13.81 12.11
N GLU A 516 -11.80 -15.06 11.90
CA GLU A 516 -11.94 -15.71 10.58
C GLU A 516 -13.40 -15.87 10.16
N LYS A 517 -14.30 -16.16 11.09
CA LYS A 517 -15.73 -16.23 10.80
C LYS A 517 -16.29 -14.89 10.38
N ILE A 518 -15.90 -13.80 11.06
CA ILE A 518 -16.32 -12.44 10.71
C ILE A 518 -15.78 -12.05 9.34
N LYS A 519 -14.52 -12.34 9.03
CA LYS A 519 -13.95 -12.11 7.68
C LYS A 519 -14.76 -12.83 6.61
N LEU A 520 -15.09 -14.10 6.82
CA LEU A 520 -15.92 -14.89 5.91
C LEU A 520 -17.32 -14.30 5.76
N GLU A 521 -17.91 -13.79 6.83
CA GLU A 521 -19.23 -13.15 6.81
C GLU A 521 -19.20 -11.83 6.03
N VAL A 522 -18.19 -10.97 6.27
CA VAL A 522 -17.98 -9.74 5.50
C VAL A 522 -17.84 -10.06 4.01
N HIS A 523 -17.04 -11.05 3.66
CA HIS A 523 -16.87 -11.48 2.26
C HIS A 523 -18.16 -12.06 1.67
N ALA A 524 -18.90 -12.87 2.43
CA ALA A 524 -20.16 -13.44 1.97
C ALA A 524 -21.22 -12.36 1.69
N LEU A 525 -21.39 -11.41 2.61
CA LEU A 525 -22.32 -10.29 2.47
C LEU A 525 -21.92 -9.37 1.31
N SER A 526 -20.65 -9.08 1.17
CA SER A 526 -20.11 -8.29 0.06
C SER A 526 -20.36 -8.96 -1.31
N ALA A 527 -20.25 -10.29 -1.37
CA ALA A 527 -20.54 -11.09 -2.56
C ALA A 527 -22.04 -11.35 -2.78
N GLY A 528 -22.90 -11.04 -1.81
CA GLY A 528 -24.36 -11.23 -1.87
C GLY A 528 -24.82 -12.66 -1.60
N LYS A 529 -24.04 -13.43 -0.88
CA LYS A 529 -24.45 -14.71 -0.30
C LYS A 529 -25.15 -14.42 1.03
N ARG A 530 -26.25 -15.12 1.36
CA ARG A 530 -26.86 -15.01 2.69
C ARG A 530 -25.87 -15.52 3.74
N ALA A 531 -25.67 -14.75 4.81
CA ALA A 531 -24.95 -15.21 5.97
C ALA A 531 -25.58 -16.51 6.48
N LYS A 532 -24.78 -17.56 6.67
CA LYS A 532 -25.25 -18.89 7.12
C LYS A 532 -25.39 -19.02 8.64
N TYR A 533 -25.23 -17.92 9.36
CA TYR A 533 -25.24 -17.91 10.83
C TYR A 533 -26.27 -16.90 11.34
N GLU A 534 -27.53 -17.31 11.34
CA GLU A 534 -28.53 -16.86 12.31
C GLU A 534 -28.56 -17.94 13.42
N ALA A 535 -28.31 -17.49 14.67
CA ALA A 535 -28.45 -18.05 15.99
C ALA A 535 -27.15 -18.46 16.69
#